data_dad6aece7d91258efae76af477cb7b29
#
_entry.id   dad6aece7d91258efae76af477cb7b29
#
_cell.length_a   1.000
_cell.length_b   1.000
_cell.length_c   1.000
_cell.angle_alpha   90.00
_cell.angle_beta   90.00
_cell.angle_gamma   90.00
#
_symmetry.space_group_name_H-M   'P 1'
#
loop_
_entity.id
_entity.type
_entity.pdbx_description
1 polymer ?
#
loop_
_entity_poly.entity_id
_entity_poly.type
_entity_poly.pdbx_seq_one_letter_code
_entity_poly.pdbx_strand_id
1 'polypeptide(L)'
;PIAILDGLRFGDIENDTHARWLFKNAVSGIADYGNCLGIPTIGGEVEFDECYKNYALVDVAAIGFGKKDKLIKNHANVGDLVVLIGGPTGRDGIGGSQFASDSLESEDRSAIQIPDPFIEKLIIETILEARNEKCINAMKDLGGGGLSCAISETADSLGIGIELDVDNIHTRESGLSPDEIMISESQERMLIITEKKKLPKLNEICNKFRVSCSLIGYVKSDKMMHVRKGENTFALLPADFVAHAPLLDRKKTIPKYLRHLKKENKNKKSLDYSKTILKLLSSPNIASKH
;
A
#
# COMPACT_ATOMS: atom_id res chain seq x y z
N PRO A 1 -3.87 5.29 14.66
CA PRO A 1 -2.53 5.81 14.40
C PRO A 1 -2.19 6.98 15.32
N ILE A 2 -0.91 7.16 15.68
CA ILE A 2 -0.44 8.20 16.57
C ILE A 2 0.76 8.98 16.02
N ALA A 3 1.49 8.41 15.06
CA ALA A 3 2.68 9.02 14.50
C ALA A 3 3.06 8.41 13.15
N ILE A 4 3.83 9.18 12.37
CA ILE A 4 4.46 8.77 11.12
C ILE A 4 5.99 8.91 11.27
N LEU A 5 6.73 8.03 10.61
CA LEU A 5 8.18 8.09 10.40
C LEU A 5 8.45 7.97 8.91
N ASP A 6 9.36 8.78 8.38
CA ASP A 6 9.64 8.83 6.94
C ASP A 6 11.08 8.46 6.64
N GLY A 7 11.29 7.62 5.62
CA GLY A 7 12.59 7.37 4.99
C GLY A 7 12.58 7.92 3.56
N LEU A 8 13.26 9.03 3.32
CA LEU A 8 13.21 9.74 2.04
C LEU A 8 14.57 9.72 1.35
N ARG A 9 14.61 9.28 0.09
CA ARG A 9 15.83 9.20 -0.73
C ARG A 9 15.56 9.81 -2.10
N PHE A 10 16.35 10.79 -2.48
CA PHE A 10 16.19 11.52 -3.74
C PHE A 10 17.55 11.78 -4.40
N GLY A 11 17.53 12.09 -5.70
CA GLY A 11 18.69 12.57 -6.42
C GLY A 11 19.18 13.95 -5.94
N ASP A 12 20.10 14.54 -6.69
CA ASP A 12 20.68 15.86 -6.37
C ASP A 12 19.62 16.98 -6.49
N ILE A 13 19.10 17.46 -5.37
CA ILE A 13 18.10 18.53 -5.35
C ILE A 13 18.70 19.93 -5.61
N GLU A 14 20.02 20.10 -5.55
CA GLU A 14 20.67 21.39 -5.83
C GLU A 14 20.74 21.65 -7.34
N ASN A 15 21.10 20.63 -8.12
CA ASN A 15 21.38 20.75 -9.54
C ASN A 15 20.31 20.12 -10.45
N ASP A 16 19.41 19.27 -9.91
CA ASP A 16 18.34 18.63 -10.65
C ASP A 16 16.96 19.17 -10.22
N THR A 17 16.31 19.90 -11.12
CA THR A 17 14.97 20.48 -10.89
C THR A 17 13.89 19.40 -10.76
N HIS A 18 14.05 18.26 -11.42
CA HIS A 18 13.12 17.14 -11.33
C HIS A 18 13.23 16.46 -9.95
N ALA A 19 14.44 16.19 -9.47
CA ALA A 19 14.65 15.64 -8.13
C ALA A 19 14.08 16.57 -7.04
N ARG A 20 14.26 17.88 -7.19
CA ARG A 20 13.67 18.90 -6.29
C ARG A 20 12.14 18.87 -6.33
N TRP A 21 11.56 18.74 -7.51
CA TRP A 21 10.11 18.65 -7.68
C TRP A 21 9.55 17.37 -7.02
N LEU A 22 10.19 16.22 -7.23
CA LEU A 22 9.82 14.95 -6.61
C LEU A 22 9.88 15.05 -5.08
N PHE A 23 10.97 15.57 -4.52
CA PHE A 23 11.13 15.75 -3.08
C PHE A 23 10.02 16.61 -2.49
N LYS A 24 9.78 17.79 -3.06
CA LYS A 24 8.73 18.71 -2.60
C LYS A 24 7.34 18.08 -2.61
N ASN A 25 6.99 17.36 -3.68
CA ASN A 25 5.68 16.74 -3.80
C ASN A 25 5.51 15.51 -2.89
N ALA A 26 6.58 14.73 -2.68
CA ALA A 26 6.53 13.63 -1.72
C ALA A 26 6.28 14.13 -0.30
N VAL A 27 7.00 15.18 0.14
CA VAL A 27 6.78 15.82 1.45
C VAL A 27 5.36 16.39 1.56
N SER A 28 4.84 17.02 0.49
CA SER A 28 3.45 17.51 0.46
C SER A 28 2.44 16.38 0.60
N GLY A 29 2.61 15.27 -0.12
CA GLY A 29 1.72 14.11 -0.02
C GLY A 29 1.69 13.50 1.37
N ILE A 30 2.85 13.34 2.01
CA ILE A 30 2.94 12.86 3.40
C ILE A 30 2.21 13.84 4.35
N ALA A 31 2.40 15.14 4.16
CA ALA A 31 1.73 16.17 4.95
C ALA A 31 0.21 16.15 4.78
N ASP A 32 -0.29 15.91 3.55
CA ASP A 32 -1.72 15.84 3.27
C ASP A 32 -2.38 14.66 4.03
N TYR A 33 -1.76 13.47 4.02
CA TYR A 33 -2.22 12.34 4.84
C TYR A 33 -2.11 12.63 6.33
N GLY A 34 -0.96 13.08 6.81
CA GLY A 34 -0.75 13.42 8.22
C GLY A 34 -1.76 14.43 8.75
N ASN A 35 -2.03 15.49 7.99
CA ASN A 35 -2.99 16.54 8.33
C ASN A 35 -4.43 16.02 8.35
N CYS A 36 -4.87 15.25 7.34
CA CYS A 36 -6.21 14.66 7.32
C CYS A 36 -6.44 13.68 8.47
N LEU A 37 -5.44 12.87 8.80
CA LEU A 37 -5.50 11.90 9.89
C LEU A 37 -5.33 12.57 11.28
N GLY A 38 -4.74 13.75 11.32
CA GLY A 38 -4.40 14.46 12.57
C GLY A 38 -3.24 13.81 13.32
N ILE A 39 -2.25 13.26 12.60
CA ILE A 39 -1.08 12.59 13.17
C ILE A 39 0.21 13.28 12.73
N PRO A 40 1.20 13.45 13.63
CA PRO A 40 2.46 14.11 13.31
C PRO A 40 3.46 13.14 12.66
N THR A 41 4.31 13.64 11.78
CA THR A 41 5.60 13.05 11.48
C THR A 41 6.56 13.39 12.62
N ILE A 42 7.02 12.38 13.35
CA ILE A 42 7.84 12.55 14.56
C ILE A 42 9.32 12.29 14.36
N GLY A 43 9.71 11.80 13.20
CA GLY A 43 11.10 11.50 12.86
C GLY A 43 11.22 10.85 11.52
N GLY A 44 12.45 10.48 11.20
CA GLY A 44 12.80 9.88 9.92
C GLY A 44 14.16 10.35 9.45
N GLU A 45 14.47 10.10 8.20
CA GLU A 45 15.71 10.54 7.59
C GLU A 45 15.48 10.97 6.13
N VAL A 46 16.27 11.94 5.71
CA VAL A 46 16.27 12.43 4.33
C VAL A 46 17.71 12.38 3.81
N GLU A 47 17.92 11.68 2.69
CA GLU A 47 19.21 11.57 2.04
C GLU A 47 19.10 11.89 0.56
N PHE A 48 20.15 12.51 0.04
CA PHE A 48 20.31 12.85 -1.37
C PHE A 48 21.57 12.19 -1.90
N ASP A 49 21.41 11.40 -2.97
CA ASP A 49 22.52 10.74 -3.66
C ASP A 49 22.16 10.57 -5.14
N GLU A 50 23.15 10.69 -6.03
CA GLU A 50 22.96 10.58 -7.47
C GLU A 50 22.37 9.21 -7.89
N CYS A 51 22.57 8.16 -7.10
CA CYS A 51 21.99 6.85 -7.38
C CYS A 51 20.45 6.84 -7.34
N TYR A 52 19.82 7.82 -6.71
CA TYR A 52 18.37 8.01 -6.68
C TYR A 52 17.83 8.96 -7.75
N LYS A 53 18.68 9.38 -8.69
CA LYS A 53 18.23 10.15 -9.84
C LYS A 53 17.17 9.35 -10.63
N ASN A 54 16.03 9.94 -10.86
CA ASN A 54 14.85 9.33 -11.49
C ASN A 54 14.17 8.18 -10.72
N TYR A 55 14.69 7.75 -9.56
CA TYR A 55 14.19 6.65 -8.75
C TYR A 55 14.11 7.05 -7.29
N ALA A 56 13.25 8.03 -7.01
CA ALA A 56 13.02 8.44 -5.62
C ALA A 56 12.48 7.27 -4.79
N LEU A 57 13.03 7.09 -3.59
CA LEU A 57 12.50 6.15 -2.61
C LEU A 57 11.76 6.93 -1.52
N VAL A 58 10.50 6.62 -1.34
CA VAL A 58 9.66 7.15 -0.27
C VAL A 58 9.12 5.98 0.53
N ASP A 59 9.53 5.88 1.77
CA ASP A 59 9.10 4.84 2.70
C ASP A 59 8.49 5.50 3.93
N VAL A 60 7.25 5.13 4.26
CA VAL A 60 6.50 5.75 5.36
C VAL A 60 5.99 4.68 6.30
N ALA A 61 6.37 4.77 7.57
CA ALA A 61 5.90 3.89 8.62
C ALA A 61 4.86 4.59 9.49
N ALA A 62 3.64 4.07 9.53
CA ALA A 62 2.61 4.53 10.44
C ALA A 62 2.66 3.73 11.77
N ILE A 63 2.70 4.45 12.88
CA ILE A 63 2.70 3.86 14.22
C ILE A 63 1.31 3.99 14.82
N GLY A 64 0.79 2.89 15.34
CA GLY A 64 -0.48 2.85 16.05
C GLY A 64 -0.32 2.32 17.48
N PHE A 65 -1.26 2.71 18.33
CA PHE A 65 -1.38 2.18 19.68
C PHE A 65 -2.78 1.62 19.89
N GLY A 66 -2.87 0.43 20.51
CA GLY A 66 -4.16 -0.20 20.78
C GLY A 66 -4.09 -1.19 21.94
N LYS A 67 -5.25 -1.44 22.58
CA LYS A 67 -5.36 -2.47 23.60
C LYS A 67 -5.36 -3.85 22.93
N LYS A 68 -4.61 -4.80 23.49
CA LYS A 68 -4.45 -6.17 22.97
C LYS A 68 -5.80 -6.90 22.82
N ASP A 69 -6.72 -6.68 23.74
CA ASP A 69 -8.08 -7.26 23.71
C ASP A 69 -9.00 -6.62 22.67
N LYS A 70 -8.59 -5.51 22.08
CA LYS A 70 -9.32 -4.79 21.03
C LYS A 70 -8.78 -5.07 19.62
N LEU A 71 -7.71 -5.84 19.50
CA LEU A 71 -7.19 -6.23 18.19
C LEU A 71 -8.13 -7.25 17.52
N ILE A 72 -8.42 -7.05 16.25
CA ILE A 72 -9.16 -8.03 15.45
C ILE A 72 -8.23 -9.22 15.19
N LYS A 73 -8.69 -10.40 15.58
CA LYS A 73 -8.05 -11.66 15.21
C LYS A 73 -8.82 -12.22 14.03
N ASN A 74 -8.24 -12.12 12.86
CA ASN A 74 -8.88 -12.55 11.63
C ASN A 74 -9.32 -14.02 11.74
N HIS A 75 -10.60 -14.25 11.48
CA HIS A 75 -11.24 -15.56 11.38
C HIS A 75 -12.42 -15.45 10.42
N ALA A 76 -12.87 -16.57 9.89
CA ALA A 76 -14.07 -16.61 9.03
C ALA A 76 -14.75 -17.97 9.14
N ASN A 77 -16.05 -17.97 8.94
CA ASN A 77 -16.88 -19.18 8.84
C ASN A 77 -17.46 -19.27 7.43
N VAL A 78 -17.70 -20.48 6.97
CA VAL A 78 -18.40 -20.70 5.69
C VAL A 78 -19.79 -20.04 5.75
N GLY A 79 -20.09 -19.24 4.73
CA GLY A 79 -21.31 -18.44 4.64
C GLY A 79 -21.20 -17.03 5.23
N ASP A 80 -20.08 -16.66 5.87
CA ASP A 80 -19.79 -15.26 6.18
C ASP A 80 -19.74 -14.42 4.90
N LEU A 81 -20.10 -13.16 5.01
CA LEU A 81 -20.20 -12.24 3.90
C LEU A 81 -18.88 -11.51 3.68
N VAL A 82 -18.54 -11.29 2.42
CA VAL A 82 -17.37 -10.51 1.99
C VAL A 82 -17.85 -9.15 1.51
N VAL A 83 -17.35 -8.10 2.13
CA VAL A 83 -17.79 -6.72 1.94
C VAL A 83 -16.56 -5.88 1.55
N LEU A 84 -16.71 -5.04 0.53
CA LEU A 84 -15.73 -4.01 0.16
C LEU A 84 -16.21 -2.66 0.66
N ILE A 85 -15.39 -1.98 1.46
CA ILE A 85 -15.66 -0.61 1.91
C ILE A 85 -14.60 0.35 1.40
N GLY A 86 -14.96 1.63 1.29
CA GLY A 86 -14.01 2.69 0.95
C GLY A 86 -14.29 3.40 -0.37
N GLY A 87 -13.21 3.85 -1.01
CA GLY A 87 -13.26 4.54 -2.29
C GLY A 87 -13.74 3.65 -3.44
N PRO A 88 -14.30 4.26 -4.51
CA PRO A 88 -14.73 3.51 -5.68
C PRO A 88 -13.55 2.99 -6.49
N THR A 89 -13.69 1.78 -7.01
CA THR A 89 -12.69 1.14 -7.88
C THR A 89 -12.63 1.83 -9.25
N GLY A 90 -11.43 2.21 -9.66
CA GLY A 90 -11.15 2.80 -10.99
C GLY A 90 -9.97 2.12 -11.68
N ARG A 91 -9.53 2.66 -12.82
CA ARG A 91 -8.30 2.24 -13.52
C ARG A 91 -7.07 2.86 -12.88
N ASP A 92 -6.77 2.48 -11.64
CA ASP A 92 -5.67 3.02 -10.85
C ASP A 92 -4.65 1.92 -10.56
N GLY A 93 -3.36 2.21 -10.73
CA GLY A 93 -2.27 1.31 -10.40
C GLY A 93 -2.23 0.01 -11.21
N ILE A 94 -2.97 -0.09 -12.32
CA ILE A 94 -3.02 -1.29 -13.16
C ILE A 94 -1.63 -1.55 -13.73
N GLY A 95 -1.02 -2.67 -13.33
CA GLY A 95 0.37 -2.96 -13.66
C GLY A 95 1.40 -2.11 -12.90
N GLY A 96 1.01 -1.38 -11.85
CA GLY A 96 1.87 -0.47 -11.10
C GLY A 96 3.10 -1.16 -10.50
N SER A 97 2.94 -2.35 -9.94
CA SER A 97 4.07 -3.14 -9.42
C SER A 97 5.01 -3.62 -10.53
N GLN A 98 4.50 -3.96 -11.70
CA GLN A 98 5.29 -4.29 -12.88
C GLN A 98 6.01 -3.05 -13.42
N PHE A 99 5.29 -1.93 -13.54
CA PHE A 99 5.84 -0.64 -13.96
C PHE A 99 6.98 -0.16 -13.05
N ALA A 100 6.83 -0.31 -11.73
CA ALA A 100 7.89 0.02 -10.77
C ALA A 100 9.14 -0.87 -10.90
N SER A 101 9.03 -2.02 -11.55
CA SER A 101 10.11 -2.99 -11.76
C SER A 101 10.74 -2.92 -13.15
N ASP A 102 10.16 -2.17 -14.08
CA ASP A 102 10.57 -2.05 -15.47
C ASP A 102 11.25 -0.70 -15.75
N SER A 103 11.81 -0.51 -16.94
CA SER A 103 12.37 0.77 -17.35
C SER A 103 11.25 1.80 -17.56
N LEU A 104 11.44 3.02 -17.05
CA LEU A 104 10.47 4.13 -17.08
C LEU A 104 10.19 4.70 -18.49
N GLU A 105 10.19 3.88 -19.53
CA GLU A 105 10.01 4.33 -20.92
C GLU A 105 8.55 4.39 -21.37
N SER A 106 7.59 3.93 -20.58
CA SER A 106 6.17 3.95 -20.93
C SER A 106 5.39 5.05 -20.20
N GLU A 107 4.66 5.88 -20.95
CA GLU A 107 3.73 6.91 -20.43
C GLU A 107 2.39 6.31 -20.00
N ASP A 108 2.37 5.15 -19.37
CA ASP A 108 1.11 4.52 -18.97
C ASP A 108 0.56 5.17 -17.69
N ARG A 109 -0.43 6.05 -17.86
CA ARG A 109 -1.09 6.76 -16.77
C ARG A 109 -1.94 5.84 -15.88
N SER A 110 -2.30 4.65 -16.34
CA SER A 110 -3.07 3.67 -15.56
C SER A 110 -2.27 3.09 -14.39
N ALA A 111 -0.93 3.14 -14.46
CA ALA A 111 -0.05 2.74 -13.37
C ALA A 111 -0.06 3.71 -12.17
N ILE A 112 -0.64 4.90 -12.31
CA ILE A 112 -0.69 5.92 -11.25
C ILE A 112 -1.87 5.63 -10.32
N GLN A 113 -1.62 5.69 -9.02
CA GLN A 113 -2.63 5.63 -7.98
C GLN A 113 -3.09 7.05 -7.62
N ILE A 114 -4.39 7.22 -7.38
CA ILE A 114 -4.97 8.51 -6.97
C ILE A 114 -5.19 8.48 -5.46
N PRO A 115 -4.49 9.30 -4.67
CA PRO A 115 -4.66 9.34 -3.22
C PRO A 115 -5.94 10.09 -2.81
N ASP A 116 -6.58 9.63 -1.73
CA ASP A 116 -7.69 10.36 -1.08
C ASP A 116 -7.56 10.29 0.45
N PRO A 117 -6.69 11.12 1.05
CA PRO A 117 -6.44 11.09 2.49
C PRO A 117 -7.68 11.42 3.33
N PHE A 118 -8.69 12.08 2.76
CA PHE A 118 -9.94 12.33 3.46
C PHE A 118 -10.79 11.05 3.59
N ILE A 119 -10.89 10.27 2.52
CA ILE A 119 -11.57 8.95 2.56
C ILE A 119 -10.82 8.00 3.52
N GLU A 120 -9.49 8.01 3.53
CA GLU A 120 -8.70 7.23 4.51
C GLU A 120 -9.11 7.55 5.95
N LYS A 121 -9.24 8.84 6.30
CA LYS A 121 -9.73 9.25 7.62
C LYS A 121 -11.11 8.67 7.95
N LEU A 122 -12.04 8.74 7.01
CA LEU A 122 -13.39 8.22 7.20
C LEU A 122 -13.42 6.69 7.35
N ILE A 123 -12.57 5.98 6.61
CA ILE A 123 -12.41 4.51 6.74
C ILE A 123 -11.89 4.14 8.13
N ILE A 124 -10.89 4.86 8.63
CA ILE A 124 -10.35 4.62 9.98
C ILE A 124 -11.46 4.74 11.03
N GLU A 125 -12.26 5.81 10.99
CA GLU A 125 -13.36 5.99 11.94
C GLU A 125 -14.44 4.89 11.79
N THR A 126 -14.77 4.53 10.55
CA THR A 126 -15.70 3.44 10.23
C THR A 126 -15.23 2.11 10.83
N ILE A 127 -13.96 1.75 10.61
CA ILE A 127 -13.37 0.51 11.11
C ILE A 127 -13.33 0.49 12.65
N LEU A 128 -12.96 1.61 13.28
CA LEU A 128 -12.92 1.70 14.73
C LEU A 128 -14.31 1.49 15.36
N GLU A 129 -15.35 2.07 14.78
CA GLU A 129 -16.73 1.87 15.25
C GLU A 129 -17.23 0.45 14.94
N ALA A 130 -17.05 -0.03 13.70
CA ALA A 130 -17.45 -1.40 13.30
C ALA A 130 -16.77 -2.48 14.14
N ARG A 131 -15.50 -2.28 14.52
CA ARG A 131 -14.77 -3.15 15.46
C ARG A 131 -15.45 -3.15 16.85
N ASN A 132 -15.77 -1.97 17.38
CA ASN A 132 -16.42 -1.85 18.70
C ASN A 132 -17.79 -2.55 18.73
N GLU A 133 -18.53 -2.48 17.62
CA GLU A 133 -19.81 -3.16 17.40
C GLU A 133 -19.65 -4.64 17.02
N LYS A 134 -18.42 -5.15 16.96
CA LYS A 134 -18.09 -6.54 16.58
C LYS A 134 -18.67 -6.93 15.22
N CYS A 135 -18.60 -6.01 14.26
CA CYS A 135 -19.06 -6.24 12.88
C CYS A 135 -17.96 -6.80 11.98
N ILE A 136 -16.74 -6.95 12.47
CA ILE A 136 -15.57 -7.37 11.67
C ILE A 136 -15.04 -8.69 12.24
N ASN A 137 -15.12 -9.76 11.44
CA ASN A 137 -14.49 -11.05 11.71
C ASN A 137 -13.07 -11.12 11.16
N ALA A 138 -12.86 -10.60 9.97
CA ALA A 138 -11.55 -10.44 9.35
C ALA A 138 -11.51 -9.16 8.51
N MET A 139 -10.33 -8.62 8.30
CA MET A 139 -10.11 -7.46 7.45
C MET A 139 -8.76 -7.53 6.77
N LYS A 140 -8.68 -6.96 5.57
CA LYS A 140 -7.47 -6.84 4.76
C LYS A 140 -7.52 -5.53 3.97
N ASP A 141 -6.43 -4.80 3.97
CA ASP A 141 -6.24 -3.65 3.08
C ASP A 141 -6.06 -4.10 1.63
N LEU A 142 -6.42 -3.22 0.71
CA LEU A 142 -6.15 -3.38 -0.70
C LEU A 142 -4.95 -2.51 -1.08
N GLY A 143 -3.84 -3.16 -1.35
CA GLY A 143 -2.61 -2.54 -1.86
C GLY A 143 -2.27 -3.04 -3.24
N GLY A 144 -0.99 -3.36 -3.48
CA GLY A 144 -0.52 -3.92 -4.74
C GLY A 144 -1.26 -5.19 -5.16
N GLY A 145 -1.69 -5.25 -6.42
CA GLY A 145 -2.50 -6.33 -6.97
C GLY A 145 -3.98 -6.32 -6.57
N GLY A 146 -4.43 -5.29 -5.85
CA GLY A 146 -5.84 -4.99 -5.59
C GLY A 146 -6.62 -6.12 -4.92
N LEU A 147 -7.83 -6.37 -5.40
CA LEU A 147 -8.70 -7.42 -4.88
C LEU A 147 -8.13 -8.82 -5.06
N SER A 148 -7.37 -9.07 -6.14
CA SER A 148 -6.76 -10.38 -6.39
C SER A 148 -5.84 -10.80 -5.24
N CYS A 149 -4.95 -9.91 -4.79
CA CYS A 149 -4.07 -10.17 -3.66
C CYS A 149 -4.86 -10.21 -2.34
N ALA A 150 -5.73 -9.23 -2.08
CA ALA A 150 -6.47 -9.16 -0.82
C ALA A 150 -7.30 -10.43 -0.57
N ILE A 151 -7.96 -10.97 -1.60
CA ILE A 151 -8.80 -12.17 -1.50
C ILE A 151 -7.95 -13.43 -1.37
N SER A 152 -6.95 -13.61 -2.24
CA SER A 152 -6.13 -14.82 -2.22
C SER A 152 -5.35 -14.96 -0.91
N GLU A 153 -4.73 -13.89 -0.44
CA GLU A 153 -3.99 -13.87 0.84
C GLU A 153 -4.92 -14.11 2.05
N THR A 154 -6.13 -13.53 2.02
CA THR A 154 -7.11 -13.76 3.08
C THR A 154 -7.62 -15.20 3.07
N ALA A 155 -7.95 -15.73 1.90
CA ALA A 155 -8.42 -17.10 1.73
C ALA A 155 -7.36 -18.12 2.16
N ASP A 156 -6.12 -17.94 1.72
CA ASP A 156 -4.99 -18.80 2.07
C ASP A 156 -4.69 -18.77 3.57
N SER A 157 -4.52 -17.58 4.14
CA SER A 157 -4.17 -17.41 5.57
C SER A 157 -5.22 -17.96 6.53
N LEU A 158 -6.50 -17.97 6.13
CA LEU A 158 -7.62 -18.49 6.93
C LEU A 158 -8.00 -19.93 6.54
N GLY A 159 -7.43 -20.49 5.48
CA GLY A 159 -7.72 -21.83 4.99
C GLY A 159 -9.13 -22.00 4.43
N ILE A 160 -9.70 -20.95 3.84
CA ILE A 160 -11.08 -20.86 3.32
C ILE A 160 -11.08 -20.62 1.80
N GLY A 161 -12.24 -20.72 1.15
CA GLY A 161 -12.49 -20.18 -0.18
C GLY A 161 -13.25 -18.86 -0.10
N ILE A 162 -13.13 -18.03 -1.12
CA ILE A 162 -13.92 -16.80 -1.27
C ILE A 162 -14.51 -16.74 -2.68
N GLU A 163 -15.83 -16.59 -2.76
CA GLU A 163 -16.52 -16.28 -4.02
C GLU A 163 -16.99 -14.84 -4.02
N LEU A 164 -16.70 -14.12 -5.10
CA LEU A 164 -17.18 -12.76 -5.31
C LEU A 164 -17.76 -12.59 -6.71
N ASP A 165 -18.63 -11.58 -6.85
CA ASP A 165 -19.16 -11.11 -8.12
C ASP A 165 -18.70 -9.68 -8.36
N VAL A 166 -17.96 -9.48 -9.47
CA VAL A 166 -17.39 -8.16 -9.83
C VAL A 166 -18.48 -7.13 -10.14
N ASP A 167 -19.67 -7.54 -10.55
CA ASP A 167 -20.80 -6.63 -10.82
C ASP A 167 -21.35 -5.97 -9.53
N ASN A 168 -21.03 -6.51 -8.36
CA ASN A 168 -21.41 -5.94 -7.06
C ASN A 168 -20.37 -4.93 -6.51
N ILE A 169 -19.25 -4.74 -7.18
CA ILE A 169 -18.19 -3.83 -6.75
C ILE A 169 -18.54 -2.41 -7.17
N HIS A 170 -18.51 -1.47 -6.23
CA HIS A 170 -18.72 -0.06 -6.54
C HIS A 170 -17.52 0.49 -7.31
N THR A 171 -17.80 1.06 -8.48
CA THR A 171 -16.80 1.57 -9.42
C THR A 171 -16.94 3.08 -9.61
N ARG A 172 -15.82 3.76 -9.89
CA ARG A 172 -15.81 5.20 -10.20
C ARG A 172 -16.24 5.49 -11.63
N GLU A 173 -15.98 4.55 -12.51
CA GLU A 173 -16.25 4.68 -13.96
C GLU A 173 -16.93 3.41 -14.48
N SER A 174 -17.69 3.57 -15.58
CA SER A 174 -18.33 2.45 -16.25
C SER A 174 -17.38 1.72 -17.20
N GLY A 175 -17.67 0.47 -17.51
CA GLY A 175 -16.96 -0.29 -18.54
C GLY A 175 -15.61 -0.86 -18.12
N LEU A 176 -15.36 -0.97 -16.80
CA LEU A 176 -14.25 -1.75 -16.28
C LEU A 176 -14.45 -3.23 -16.58
N SER A 177 -13.41 -3.88 -17.09
CA SER A 177 -13.40 -5.34 -17.25
C SER A 177 -13.19 -6.04 -15.90
N PRO A 178 -13.55 -7.33 -15.76
CA PRO A 178 -13.34 -8.06 -14.52
C PRO A 178 -11.88 -8.11 -14.07
N ASP A 179 -10.94 -8.24 -14.99
CA ASP A 179 -9.51 -8.22 -14.71
C ASP A 179 -9.07 -6.83 -14.21
N GLU A 180 -9.49 -5.73 -14.85
CA GLU A 180 -9.21 -4.37 -14.37
C GLU A 180 -9.73 -4.17 -12.94
N ILE A 181 -10.95 -4.63 -12.62
CA ILE A 181 -11.52 -4.54 -11.26
C ILE A 181 -10.68 -5.32 -10.25
N MET A 182 -10.25 -6.53 -10.62
CA MET A 182 -9.53 -7.43 -9.73
C MET A 182 -8.11 -6.98 -9.42
N ILE A 183 -7.41 -6.38 -10.40
CA ILE A 183 -6.01 -5.94 -10.25
C ILE A 183 -5.87 -4.43 -9.98
N SER A 184 -6.97 -3.67 -10.02
CA SER A 184 -6.95 -2.25 -9.69
C SER A 184 -6.37 -2.00 -8.31
N GLU A 185 -5.47 -1.04 -8.19
CA GLU A 185 -4.85 -0.59 -6.94
C GLU A 185 -5.45 0.75 -6.46
N SER A 186 -6.73 1.03 -6.76
CA SER A 186 -7.42 2.20 -6.22
C SER A 186 -7.23 2.25 -4.71
N GLN A 187 -6.81 3.40 -4.22
CA GLN A 187 -6.45 3.60 -2.83
C GLN A 187 -7.69 3.64 -1.92
N GLU A 188 -7.47 3.57 -0.62
CA GLU A 188 -8.47 3.72 0.43
C GLU A 188 -9.64 2.74 0.28
N ARG A 189 -9.32 1.45 0.17
CA ARG A 189 -10.29 0.36 0.16
C ARG A 189 -9.91 -0.72 1.17
N MET A 190 -10.92 -1.31 1.81
CA MET A 190 -10.74 -2.40 2.76
C MET A 190 -11.70 -3.54 2.47
N LEU A 191 -11.16 -4.77 2.46
CA LEU A 191 -11.93 -6.00 2.45
C LEU A 191 -12.32 -6.35 3.89
N ILE A 192 -13.60 -6.61 4.12
CA ILE A 192 -14.13 -7.02 5.43
C ILE A 192 -14.88 -8.33 5.28
N ILE A 193 -14.65 -9.26 6.20
CA ILE A 193 -15.48 -10.44 6.39
C ILE A 193 -16.34 -10.22 7.62
N THR A 194 -17.67 -10.43 7.46
CA THR A 194 -18.67 -10.20 8.52
C THR A 194 -19.73 -11.28 8.52
N GLU A 195 -20.33 -11.55 9.69
CA GLU A 195 -21.49 -12.41 9.78
C GLU A 195 -22.73 -11.77 9.12
N LYS A 196 -23.56 -12.59 8.47
CA LYS A 196 -24.78 -12.11 7.80
C LYS A 196 -25.68 -11.23 8.70
N LYS A 197 -25.82 -11.60 9.97
CA LYS A 197 -26.64 -10.83 10.93
C LYS A 197 -26.05 -9.46 11.30
N LYS A 198 -24.76 -9.23 11.03
CA LYS A 198 -24.04 -7.99 11.34
C LYS A 198 -23.98 -7.01 10.15
N LEU A 199 -24.28 -7.47 8.94
CA LEU A 199 -24.25 -6.61 7.75
C LEU A 199 -25.14 -5.35 7.87
N PRO A 200 -26.39 -5.41 8.41
CA PRO A 200 -27.20 -4.19 8.56
C PRO A 200 -26.52 -3.13 9.45
N LYS A 201 -25.86 -3.56 10.53
CA LYS A 201 -25.16 -2.65 11.43
C LYS A 201 -23.88 -2.10 10.78
N LEU A 202 -23.15 -2.91 10.03
CA LEU A 202 -22.00 -2.45 9.26
C LEU A 202 -22.41 -1.38 8.21
N ASN A 203 -23.52 -1.61 7.50
CA ASN A 203 -24.07 -0.64 6.55
C ASN A 203 -24.49 0.67 7.24
N GLU A 204 -25.13 0.59 8.41
CA GLU A 204 -25.47 1.79 9.20
C GLU A 204 -24.22 2.62 9.55
N ILE A 205 -23.15 1.96 9.99
CA ILE A 205 -21.88 2.62 10.34
C ILE A 205 -21.24 3.23 9.10
N CYS A 206 -21.14 2.50 7.98
CA CYS A 206 -20.61 3.02 6.73
C CYS A 206 -21.39 4.26 6.26
N ASN A 207 -22.72 4.21 6.30
CA ASN A 207 -23.59 5.34 5.94
C ASN A 207 -23.38 6.56 6.86
N LYS A 208 -23.18 6.35 8.17
CA LYS A 208 -22.88 7.41 9.14
C LYS A 208 -21.62 8.18 8.75
N PHE A 209 -20.58 7.49 8.32
CA PHE A 209 -19.31 8.09 7.90
C PHE A 209 -19.25 8.38 6.40
N ARG A 210 -20.33 8.14 5.63
CA ARG A 210 -20.39 8.33 4.17
C ARG A 210 -19.33 7.53 3.41
N VAL A 211 -18.99 6.34 3.90
CA VAL A 211 -18.10 5.38 3.25
C VAL A 211 -18.94 4.40 2.45
N SER A 212 -18.58 4.17 1.19
CA SER A 212 -19.25 3.15 0.36
C SER A 212 -19.08 1.76 0.99
N CYS A 213 -20.12 0.94 0.85
CA CYS A 213 -20.16 -0.41 1.42
C CYS A 213 -20.88 -1.35 0.45
N SER A 214 -20.15 -2.26 -0.17
CA SER A 214 -20.69 -3.22 -1.14
C SER A 214 -20.55 -4.64 -0.65
N LEU A 215 -21.64 -5.37 -0.59
CA LEU A 215 -21.61 -6.83 -0.42
C LEU A 215 -21.16 -7.45 -1.74
N ILE A 216 -19.91 -7.92 -1.80
CA ILE A 216 -19.30 -8.41 -3.04
C ILE A 216 -19.28 -9.93 -3.15
N GLY A 217 -19.48 -10.68 -2.04
CA GLY A 217 -19.38 -12.11 -2.07
C GLY A 217 -19.56 -12.80 -0.71
N TYR A 218 -19.10 -14.02 -0.62
CA TYR A 218 -19.21 -14.84 0.59
C TYR A 218 -18.07 -15.88 0.70
N VAL A 219 -17.89 -16.37 1.91
CA VAL A 219 -16.87 -17.37 2.29
C VAL A 219 -17.34 -18.78 1.95
N LYS A 220 -16.45 -19.59 1.35
CA LYS A 220 -16.63 -21.01 0.99
C LYS A 220 -15.64 -21.90 1.72
N SER A 221 -15.83 -23.22 1.64
CA SER A 221 -14.97 -24.23 2.29
C SER A 221 -13.88 -24.80 1.38
N ASP A 222 -13.88 -24.46 0.09
CA ASP A 222 -13.10 -25.16 -0.96
C ASP A 222 -11.68 -24.63 -1.18
N LYS A 223 -11.27 -23.60 -0.42
CA LYS A 223 -9.93 -22.95 -0.53
C LYS A 223 -9.65 -22.36 -1.91
N MET A 224 -10.69 -22.04 -2.67
CA MET A 224 -10.56 -21.49 -4.01
C MET A 224 -10.89 -19.98 -3.98
N MET A 225 -10.25 -19.25 -4.86
CA MET A 225 -10.68 -17.91 -5.25
C MET A 225 -11.61 -18.04 -6.45
N HIS A 226 -12.89 -17.69 -6.26
CA HIS A 226 -13.89 -17.67 -7.31
C HIS A 226 -14.22 -16.23 -7.67
N VAL A 227 -14.02 -15.86 -8.92
CA VAL A 227 -14.41 -14.57 -9.47
C VAL A 227 -15.52 -14.80 -10.47
N ARG A 228 -16.65 -14.14 -10.25
CA ARG A 228 -17.83 -14.22 -11.14
C ARG A 228 -18.13 -12.86 -11.73
N LYS A 229 -18.83 -12.91 -12.87
CA LYS A 229 -19.53 -11.77 -13.46
C LYS A 229 -20.95 -12.23 -13.78
N GLY A 230 -21.89 -11.89 -12.89
CA GLY A 230 -23.23 -12.46 -12.92
C GLY A 230 -23.22 -13.98 -12.83
N GLU A 231 -23.78 -14.69 -13.81
CA GLU A 231 -23.81 -16.15 -13.82
C GLU A 231 -22.51 -16.80 -14.35
N ASN A 232 -21.61 -16.03 -14.96
CA ASN A 232 -20.40 -16.54 -15.57
C ASN A 232 -19.25 -16.62 -14.58
N THR A 233 -18.52 -17.74 -14.58
CA THR A 233 -17.22 -17.85 -13.89
C THR A 233 -16.15 -17.18 -14.73
N PHE A 234 -15.53 -16.14 -14.18
CA PHE A 234 -14.42 -15.42 -14.81
C PHE A 234 -13.07 -16.05 -14.43
N ALA A 235 -12.89 -16.36 -13.15
CA ALA A 235 -11.70 -17.07 -12.66
C ALA A 235 -12.05 -18.05 -11.55
N LEU A 236 -11.34 -19.17 -11.51
CA LEU A 236 -11.43 -20.19 -10.46
C LEU A 236 -10.01 -20.73 -10.24
N LEU A 237 -9.37 -20.32 -9.18
CA LEU A 237 -7.97 -20.63 -8.89
C LEU A 237 -7.80 -21.05 -7.42
N PRO A 238 -6.88 -21.97 -7.10
CA PRO A 238 -6.48 -22.22 -5.73
C PRO A 238 -5.94 -20.93 -5.09
N ALA A 239 -6.40 -20.59 -3.88
CA ALA A 239 -6.00 -19.35 -3.21
C ALA A 239 -4.50 -19.31 -2.93
N ASP A 240 -3.92 -20.43 -2.50
CA ASP A 240 -2.48 -20.58 -2.25
C ASP A 240 -1.63 -20.38 -3.51
N PHE A 241 -2.11 -20.84 -4.67
CA PHE A 241 -1.40 -20.63 -5.94
C PHE A 241 -1.26 -19.15 -6.30
N VAL A 242 -2.29 -18.34 -5.98
CA VAL A 242 -2.26 -16.89 -6.24
C VAL A 242 -1.48 -16.14 -5.15
N ALA A 243 -1.62 -16.57 -3.89
CA ALA A 243 -0.99 -15.89 -2.74
C ALA A 243 0.53 -16.10 -2.68
N HIS A 244 1.04 -17.21 -3.22
CA HIS A 244 2.46 -17.57 -3.11
C HIS A 244 3.18 -17.50 -4.45
N ALA A 245 3.98 -16.45 -4.63
CA ALA A 245 4.86 -16.35 -5.79
C ALA A 245 5.98 -17.41 -5.75
N PRO A 246 6.39 -17.97 -6.93
CA PRO A 246 7.52 -18.89 -6.98
C PRO A 246 8.81 -18.23 -6.47
N LEU A 247 9.53 -18.96 -5.60
CA LEU A 247 10.82 -18.51 -5.11
C LEU A 247 11.87 -18.62 -6.23
N LEU A 248 12.44 -17.48 -6.61
CA LEU A 248 13.54 -17.42 -7.56
C LEU A 248 14.89 -17.46 -6.83
N ASP A 249 15.58 -18.59 -6.89
CA ASP A 249 16.97 -18.67 -6.39
C ASP A 249 17.95 -18.18 -7.45
N ARG A 250 18.39 -16.92 -7.31
CA ARG A 250 19.36 -16.30 -8.22
C ARG A 250 20.77 -16.50 -7.69
N LYS A 251 21.71 -16.88 -8.57
CA LYS A 251 23.12 -16.99 -8.25
C LYS A 251 23.63 -15.63 -7.71
N LYS A 252 24.18 -15.64 -6.50
CA LYS A 252 24.78 -14.46 -5.87
C LYS A 252 26.25 -14.38 -6.21
N THR A 253 26.73 -13.22 -6.67
CA THR A 253 28.15 -12.95 -6.90
C THR A 253 28.57 -11.72 -6.13
N ILE A 254 29.79 -11.76 -5.54
CA ILE A 254 30.35 -10.58 -4.89
C ILE A 254 30.82 -9.61 -5.99
N PRO A 255 30.27 -8.39 -6.06
CA PRO A 255 30.68 -7.38 -7.04
C PRO A 255 32.18 -7.10 -6.98
N LYS A 256 32.80 -6.89 -8.13
CA LYS A 256 34.27 -6.65 -8.21
C LYS A 256 34.71 -5.45 -7.37
N TYR A 257 33.92 -4.39 -7.32
CA TYR A 257 34.27 -3.18 -6.54
C TYR A 257 34.35 -3.43 -5.03
N LEU A 258 33.53 -4.34 -4.46
CA LEU A 258 33.60 -4.70 -3.04
C LEU A 258 34.92 -5.38 -2.67
N ARG A 259 35.59 -6.03 -3.62
CA ARG A 259 36.91 -6.63 -3.39
C ARG A 259 38.00 -5.55 -3.21
N HIS A 260 37.80 -4.37 -3.80
CA HIS A 260 38.74 -3.24 -3.67
C HIS A 260 38.52 -2.46 -2.36
N LEU A 261 37.30 -2.39 -1.85
CA LEU A 261 36.98 -1.72 -0.58
C LEU A 261 37.60 -2.42 0.65
N LYS A 262 37.91 -3.71 0.56
CA LYS A 262 38.59 -4.46 1.63
C LYS A 262 40.09 -4.15 1.75
N LYS A 263 40.68 -3.44 0.79
CA LYS A 263 42.06 -2.98 0.90
C LYS A 263 42.05 -1.62 1.62
N GLU A 264 42.46 -1.62 2.90
CA GLU A 264 42.63 -0.37 3.67
C GLU A 264 43.47 0.63 2.89
N ASN A 265 42.87 1.76 2.59
CA ASN A 265 43.57 2.87 1.96
C ASN A 265 44.45 3.56 3.03
N LYS A 266 45.71 3.12 3.17
CA LYS A 266 46.66 3.64 4.17
C LYS A 266 47.15 5.07 3.86
N ASN A 267 46.70 5.70 2.77
CA ASN A 267 47.03 7.07 2.44
C ASN A 267 46.15 8.03 3.25
N LYS A 268 46.53 8.30 4.50
CA LYS A 268 46.00 9.45 5.26
C LYS A 268 46.54 10.73 4.59
N LYS A 269 45.77 11.29 3.64
CA LYS A 269 46.00 12.66 3.21
C LYS A 269 45.78 13.57 4.42
N SER A 270 46.67 14.51 4.66
CA SER A 270 46.49 15.60 5.62
C SER A 270 45.16 16.28 5.29
N LEU A 271 44.18 16.21 6.20
CA LEU A 271 42.90 16.87 6.04
C LEU A 271 42.99 18.30 6.55
N ASP A 272 42.58 19.26 5.75
CA ASP A 272 42.22 20.59 6.21
C ASP A 272 40.84 20.47 6.91
N TYR A 273 40.87 20.43 8.23
CA TYR A 273 39.67 20.22 9.05
C TYR A 273 38.64 21.35 8.87
N SER A 274 39.10 22.60 8.75
CA SER A 274 38.18 23.74 8.58
C SER A 274 37.43 23.65 7.26
N LYS A 275 38.13 23.36 6.17
CA LYS A 275 37.50 23.16 4.84
C LYS A 275 36.60 21.94 4.81
N THR A 276 37.01 20.86 5.50
CA THR A 276 36.20 19.62 5.57
C THR A 276 34.92 19.86 6.35
N ILE A 277 34.95 20.53 7.49
CA ILE A 277 33.79 20.88 8.30
C ILE A 277 32.82 21.77 7.50
N LEU A 278 33.32 22.82 6.85
CA LEU A 278 32.47 23.68 6.02
C LEU A 278 31.79 22.89 4.89
N LYS A 279 32.53 22.01 4.23
CA LYS A 279 31.97 21.13 3.19
C LYS A 279 30.89 20.19 3.72
N LEU A 280 31.07 19.62 4.91
CA LEU A 280 30.08 18.76 5.53
C LEU A 280 28.82 19.55 5.92
N LEU A 281 28.98 20.70 6.57
CA LEU A 281 27.87 21.54 6.99
C LEU A 281 27.08 22.15 5.82
N SER A 282 27.69 22.31 4.65
CA SER A 282 27.01 22.76 3.43
C SER A 282 26.37 21.62 2.63
N SER A 283 26.62 20.35 2.99
CA SER A 283 26.03 19.22 2.28
C SER A 283 24.51 19.17 2.47
N PRO A 284 23.70 18.95 1.41
CA PRO A 284 22.24 18.79 1.51
C PRO A 284 21.81 17.70 2.50
N ASN A 285 22.63 16.68 2.73
CA ASN A 285 22.37 15.61 3.69
C ASN A 285 22.48 16.05 5.15
N ILE A 286 23.20 17.14 5.44
CA ILE A 286 23.49 17.64 6.80
C ILE A 286 22.87 19.01 7.03
N ALA A 287 22.89 19.87 6.02
CA ALA A 287 22.32 21.22 6.10
C ALA A 287 20.80 21.21 6.35
N SER A 288 20.24 22.38 6.72
CA SER A 288 18.79 22.55 6.80
C SER A 288 18.12 22.22 5.46
N LYS A 289 16.94 21.59 5.52
CA LYS A 289 16.10 21.25 4.34
C LYS A 289 15.06 22.35 4.07
N HIS A 290 15.14 23.50 4.75
CA HIS A 290 14.25 24.66 4.57
C HIS A 290 14.62 25.51 3.36
#